data_32a1ba5a9285baac4b278253a85e899b
#
_entry.id   32a1ba5a9285baac4b278253a85e899b
#
_cell.length_a   1.000
_cell.length_b   1.000
_cell.length_c   1.000
_cell.angle_alpha   90.00
_cell.angle_beta   90.00
_cell.angle_gamma   90.00
#
_symmetry.space_group_name_H-M   'P 1'
#
loop_
_entity.id
_entity.type
_entity.pdbx_description
1 polymer ?
#
loop_
_entity_poly.entity_id
_entity_poly.type
_entity_poly.pdbx_seq_one_letter_code
_entity_poly.pdbx_strand_id
1 'polypeptide(L)'
;MTANVPMINSHSAERRVVRTLVVDDSVVVRTVIERILNADPHYSVAHKTSNAEQALGYLADHVVDLVLLDIELPGQSGLAALPQILRKNPSVKVAILSGKCEEGSAAAVEALALGASDILSKPGSGSFGEQFPQALIDRLNRLFDERPAVPSMQRHVTSPSPDNASAPLACIGIGASTGGIHALGQLFEGLAAPLGVPVLLTQHLPASFTVYFAQQLARMTSLRVKVAETGDLLQPDTVYVAPGDANIQLRRSLHGRAMVLLNPERTASGNLPGVDPMFASMADIFGAGAAGIVLTGMGRDGTSGARDIVAAGGWIVAQDEASSVVWGMPGSVVGAGLTCAVMEPLGMMNFVARRGKVAA
;
A
#
# COMPACT_ATOMS: atom_id res chain seq x y z
N MET A 1 -39.72 -2.34 43.84
CA MET A 1 -38.29 -2.09 43.62
C MET A 1 -37.98 -2.33 42.16
N THR A 2 -38.06 -1.31 41.36
CA THR A 2 -37.82 -1.35 39.89
C THR A 2 -36.39 -0.96 39.65
N ALA A 3 -35.61 -1.92 39.15
CA ALA A 3 -34.20 -1.73 38.78
C ALA A 3 -34.11 -0.88 37.52
N ASN A 4 -33.40 0.23 37.65
CA ASN A 4 -33.11 1.16 36.58
C ASN A 4 -31.93 0.61 35.80
N VAL A 5 -32.14 0.16 34.54
CA VAL A 5 -31.07 -0.27 33.61
C VAL A 5 -30.53 1.00 32.93
N PRO A 6 -29.25 1.34 33.05
CA PRO A 6 -28.70 2.50 32.33
C PRO A 6 -28.68 2.20 30.84
N MET A 7 -29.32 3.04 30.05
CA MET A 7 -29.21 3.05 28.60
C MET A 7 -27.76 3.35 28.23
N ILE A 8 -27.13 2.40 27.53
CA ILE A 8 -25.82 2.58 26.93
C ILE A 8 -26.01 3.54 25.75
N ASN A 9 -25.61 4.78 25.93
CA ASN A 9 -25.47 5.74 24.84
C ASN A 9 -24.38 5.24 23.88
N SER A 10 -24.80 4.70 22.74
CA SER A 10 -23.93 4.48 21.60
C SER A 10 -23.54 5.86 21.05
N HIS A 11 -22.36 6.35 21.42
CA HIS A 11 -21.72 7.45 20.72
C HIS A 11 -21.35 6.95 19.33
N SER A 12 -22.24 7.10 18.35
CA SER A 12 -21.88 7.16 16.94
C SER A 12 -21.07 8.45 16.78
N ALA A 13 -19.75 8.35 16.77
CA ALA A 13 -18.91 9.46 16.32
C ALA A 13 -19.43 9.87 14.93
N GLU A 14 -19.94 11.09 14.80
CA GLU A 14 -20.36 11.65 13.51
C GLU A 14 -19.12 11.62 12.60
N ARG A 15 -19.12 10.74 11.59
CA ARG A 15 -18.05 10.70 10.59
C ARG A 15 -18.06 12.03 9.83
N ARG A 16 -16.91 12.68 9.77
CA ARG A 16 -16.71 13.93 9.01
C ARG A 16 -17.06 13.68 7.54
N VAL A 17 -17.82 14.59 6.93
CA VAL A 17 -18.17 14.53 5.52
C VAL A 17 -16.92 14.78 4.67
N VAL A 18 -16.59 13.86 3.77
CA VAL A 18 -15.47 13.93 2.83
C VAL A 18 -15.82 14.86 1.68
N ARG A 19 -15.16 16.01 1.61
CA ARG A 19 -15.34 17.02 0.56
C ARG A 19 -14.54 16.60 -0.68
N THR A 20 -15.21 16.36 -1.78
CA THR A 20 -14.62 15.78 -3.00
C THR A 20 -14.61 16.77 -4.16
N LEU A 21 -13.46 16.90 -4.82
CA LEU A 21 -13.29 17.52 -6.14
C LEU A 21 -13.28 16.42 -7.21
N VAL A 22 -14.12 16.55 -8.24
CA VAL A 22 -14.16 15.62 -9.37
C VAL A 22 -13.57 16.30 -10.61
N VAL A 23 -12.51 15.73 -11.17
CA VAL A 23 -11.77 16.25 -12.33
C VAL A 23 -11.78 15.21 -13.43
N ASP A 24 -12.59 15.41 -14.45
CA ASP A 24 -12.77 14.51 -15.59
C ASP A 24 -13.33 15.30 -16.77
N ASP A 25 -12.90 15.10 -17.99
CA ASP A 25 -13.39 15.85 -19.15
C ASP A 25 -14.82 15.46 -19.57
N SER A 26 -15.23 14.21 -19.26
CA SER A 26 -16.55 13.68 -19.54
C SER A 26 -17.63 14.24 -18.60
N VAL A 27 -18.57 14.98 -19.12
CA VAL A 27 -19.76 15.46 -18.38
C VAL A 27 -20.52 14.27 -17.76
N VAL A 28 -20.63 13.16 -18.50
CA VAL A 28 -21.35 11.97 -18.07
C VAL A 28 -20.67 11.36 -16.83
N VAL A 29 -19.35 11.17 -16.87
CA VAL A 29 -18.58 10.62 -15.74
C VAL A 29 -18.74 11.51 -14.50
N ARG A 30 -18.55 12.83 -14.66
CA ARG A 30 -18.72 13.78 -13.54
C ARG A 30 -20.12 13.72 -12.92
N THR A 31 -21.17 13.63 -13.77
CA THR A 31 -22.55 13.58 -13.27
C THR A 31 -22.88 12.28 -12.56
N VAL A 32 -22.38 11.16 -13.06
CA VAL A 32 -22.59 9.84 -12.45
C VAL A 32 -21.87 9.76 -11.11
N ILE A 33 -20.60 10.17 -11.05
CA ILE A 33 -19.82 10.19 -9.80
C ILE A 33 -20.48 11.10 -8.76
N GLU A 34 -20.90 12.31 -9.15
CA GLU A 34 -21.62 13.23 -8.26
C GLU A 34 -22.90 12.59 -7.68
N ARG A 35 -23.69 11.94 -8.54
CA ARG A 35 -24.91 11.26 -8.09
C ARG A 35 -24.62 10.15 -7.09
N ILE A 36 -23.57 9.36 -7.33
CA ILE A 36 -23.16 8.27 -6.43
C ILE A 36 -22.68 8.83 -5.10
N LEU A 37 -21.78 9.80 -5.12
CA LEU A 37 -21.19 10.36 -3.91
C LEU A 37 -22.23 11.09 -3.06
N ASN A 38 -23.10 11.91 -3.67
CA ASN A 38 -24.12 12.64 -2.96
C ASN A 38 -25.28 11.75 -2.45
N ALA A 39 -25.36 10.50 -2.87
CA ALA A 39 -26.29 9.50 -2.31
C ALA A 39 -25.79 8.90 -1.00
N ASP A 40 -24.49 9.01 -0.70
CA ASP A 40 -23.89 8.55 0.55
C ASP A 40 -23.63 9.75 1.49
N PRO A 41 -24.15 9.77 2.74
CA PRO A 41 -24.03 10.91 3.65
C PRO A 41 -22.59 11.22 4.07
N HIS A 42 -21.65 10.33 3.84
CA HIS A 42 -20.23 10.52 4.17
C HIS A 42 -19.47 11.32 3.11
N TYR A 43 -20.05 11.57 1.94
CA TYR A 43 -19.41 12.27 0.84
C TYR A 43 -20.20 13.49 0.40
N SER A 44 -19.49 14.51 -0.07
CA SER A 44 -20.11 15.64 -0.77
C SER A 44 -19.22 16.07 -1.93
N VAL A 45 -19.80 16.30 -3.10
CA VAL A 45 -19.07 16.87 -4.22
C VAL A 45 -19.02 18.39 -4.06
N ALA A 46 -17.85 18.88 -3.65
CA ALA A 46 -17.61 20.30 -3.43
C ALA A 46 -17.50 21.08 -4.74
N HIS A 47 -16.88 20.48 -5.77
CA HIS A 47 -16.75 21.08 -7.08
C HIS A 47 -16.47 20.03 -8.16
N LYS A 48 -16.73 20.42 -9.44
CA LYS A 48 -16.47 19.60 -10.63
C LYS A 48 -15.76 20.44 -11.69
N THR A 49 -14.71 19.90 -12.29
CA THR A 49 -13.98 20.56 -13.36
C THR A 49 -13.72 19.62 -14.53
N SER A 50 -13.48 20.19 -15.71
CA SER A 50 -13.22 19.41 -16.93
C SER A 50 -11.75 19.38 -17.33
N ASN A 51 -10.88 20.08 -16.62
CA ASN A 51 -9.44 20.13 -16.90
C ASN A 51 -8.63 20.43 -15.62
N ALA A 52 -7.33 20.19 -15.71
CA ALA A 52 -6.42 20.35 -14.62
C ALA A 52 -6.24 21.81 -14.15
N GLU A 53 -6.27 22.77 -15.05
CA GLU A 53 -6.06 24.18 -14.72
C GLU A 53 -7.18 24.71 -13.83
N GLN A 54 -8.44 24.38 -14.15
CA GLN A 54 -9.58 24.73 -13.29
C GLN A 54 -9.50 24.05 -11.93
N ALA A 55 -9.06 22.78 -11.88
CA ALA A 55 -8.87 22.06 -10.63
C ALA A 55 -7.82 22.75 -9.74
N LEU A 56 -6.66 23.09 -10.30
CA LEU A 56 -5.58 23.80 -9.59
C LEU A 56 -6.00 25.22 -9.16
N GLY A 57 -6.81 25.91 -9.99
CA GLY A 57 -7.42 27.18 -9.62
C GLY A 57 -8.35 27.05 -8.43
N TYR A 58 -9.27 26.08 -8.45
CA TYR A 58 -10.19 25.84 -7.33
C TYR A 58 -9.42 25.49 -6.02
N LEU A 59 -8.40 24.65 -6.10
CA LEU A 59 -7.57 24.24 -4.95
C LEU A 59 -6.67 25.36 -4.42
N ALA A 60 -6.55 26.48 -5.10
CA ALA A 60 -5.82 27.65 -4.56
C ALA A 60 -6.57 28.28 -3.38
N ASP A 61 -7.91 28.29 -3.43
CA ASP A 61 -8.75 28.98 -2.45
C ASP A 61 -9.62 28.03 -1.62
N HIS A 62 -9.63 26.73 -1.96
CA HIS A 62 -10.51 25.75 -1.31
C HIS A 62 -9.77 24.48 -0.92
N VAL A 63 -10.02 24.01 0.29
CA VAL A 63 -9.52 22.72 0.79
C VAL A 63 -10.55 21.64 0.51
N VAL A 64 -10.10 20.51 0.00
CA VAL A 64 -10.89 19.28 -0.17
C VAL A 64 -10.15 18.10 0.46
N ASP A 65 -10.89 17.04 0.79
CA ASP A 65 -10.34 15.84 1.41
C ASP A 65 -9.96 14.79 0.34
N LEU A 66 -10.67 14.81 -0.80
CA LEU A 66 -10.52 13.87 -1.89
C LEU A 66 -10.52 14.59 -3.24
N VAL A 67 -9.61 14.17 -4.13
CA VAL A 67 -9.67 14.51 -5.55
C VAL A 67 -9.82 13.21 -6.34
N LEU A 68 -10.89 13.12 -7.13
CA LEU A 68 -11.04 12.09 -8.15
C LEU A 68 -10.49 12.66 -9.44
N LEU A 69 -9.38 12.15 -9.95
CA LEU A 69 -8.60 12.74 -11.03
C LEU A 69 -8.50 11.81 -12.22
N ASP A 70 -9.01 12.25 -13.37
CA ASP A 70 -8.73 11.60 -14.63
C ASP A 70 -7.29 11.85 -15.08
N ILE A 71 -6.64 10.83 -15.66
CA ILE A 71 -5.31 10.95 -16.25
C ILE A 71 -5.40 11.70 -17.59
N GLU A 72 -6.39 11.38 -18.41
CA GLU A 72 -6.56 11.87 -19.76
C GLU A 72 -7.41 13.16 -19.76
N LEU A 73 -6.79 14.29 -19.46
CA LEU A 73 -7.43 15.59 -19.47
C LEU A 73 -6.95 16.45 -20.66
N PRO A 74 -7.82 17.31 -21.22
CA PRO A 74 -7.40 18.24 -22.24
C PRO A 74 -6.42 19.29 -21.69
N GLY A 75 -5.43 19.65 -22.48
CA GLY A 75 -4.36 20.56 -22.08
C GLY A 75 -3.33 19.89 -21.18
N GLN A 76 -3.31 20.22 -19.91
CA GLN A 76 -2.42 19.57 -18.93
C GLN A 76 -3.04 18.24 -18.49
N SER A 77 -2.31 17.11 -18.67
CA SER A 77 -2.76 15.80 -18.20
C SER A 77 -2.89 15.73 -16.67
N GLY A 78 -3.78 14.84 -16.18
CA GLY A 78 -3.93 14.60 -14.75
C GLY A 78 -2.63 14.14 -14.09
N LEU A 79 -1.83 13.35 -14.81
CA LEU A 79 -0.52 12.91 -14.34
C LEU A 79 0.44 14.08 -14.09
N ALA A 80 0.48 15.08 -14.97
CA ALA A 80 1.29 16.28 -14.80
C ALA A 80 0.73 17.24 -13.73
N ALA A 81 -0.59 17.21 -13.49
CA ALA A 81 -1.24 18.01 -12.46
C ALA A 81 -1.09 17.43 -11.04
N LEU A 82 -1.00 16.11 -10.92
CA LEU A 82 -0.98 15.40 -9.62
C LEU A 82 0.07 15.93 -8.63
N PRO A 83 1.36 16.10 -8.98
CA PRO A 83 2.34 16.66 -8.06
C PRO A 83 2.01 18.10 -7.62
N GLN A 84 1.32 18.87 -8.46
CA GLN A 84 0.92 20.24 -8.13
C GLN A 84 -0.26 20.24 -7.15
N ILE A 85 -1.22 19.31 -7.33
CA ILE A 85 -2.35 19.11 -6.41
C ILE A 85 -1.83 18.74 -5.02
N LEU A 86 -0.93 17.76 -4.93
CA LEU A 86 -0.34 17.29 -3.68
C LEU A 86 0.49 18.38 -2.96
N ARG A 87 1.23 19.20 -3.72
CA ARG A 87 1.95 20.34 -3.12
C ARG A 87 1.03 21.41 -2.55
N LYS A 88 -0.13 21.67 -3.18
CA LYS A 88 -1.10 22.66 -2.70
C LYS A 88 -1.84 22.17 -1.45
N ASN A 89 -2.12 20.89 -1.38
CA ASN A 89 -2.80 20.26 -0.24
C ASN A 89 -2.13 18.90 0.07
N PRO A 90 -1.11 18.86 0.94
CA PRO A 90 -0.39 17.63 1.26
C PRO A 90 -1.23 16.55 1.95
N SER A 91 -2.35 16.92 2.55
CA SER A 91 -3.26 15.98 3.23
C SER A 91 -4.36 15.43 2.32
N VAL A 92 -4.49 15.95 1.08
CA VAL A 92 -5.52 15.48 0.15
C VAL A 92 -5.24 14.06 -0.32
N LYS A 93 -6.25 13.23 -0.34
CA LYS A 93 -6.17 11.92 -1.00
C LYS A 93 -6.57 12.08 -2.46
N VAL A 94 -5.73 11.57 -3.37
CA VAL A 94 -6.00 11.62 -4.80
C VAL A 94 -6.22 10.20 -5.30
N ALA A 95 -7.43 9.91 -5.79
CA ALA A 95 -7.73 8.65 -6.45
C ALA A 95 -7.83 8.87 -7.97
N ILE A 96 -7.09 8.07 -8.71
CA ILE A 96 -7.03 8.16 -10.17
C ILE A 96 -8.24 7.46 -10.78
N LEU A 97 -8.90 8.13 -11.71
CA LEU A 97 -9.93 7.53 -12.56
C LEU A 97 -9.26 6.99 -13.83
N SER A 98 -9.23 5.67 -14.01
CA SER A 98 -8.57 5.04 -15.16
C SER A 98 -9.56 4.27 -16.04
N GLY A 99 -9.39 4.36 -17.37
CA GLY A 99 -10.07 3.49 -18.34
C GLY A 99 -9.51 2.05 -18.33
N LYS A 100 -10.17 1.13 -19.04
CA LYS A 100 -9.78 -0.31 -19.09
C LYS A 100 -8.62 -0.63 -20.05
N CYS A 101 -7.94 0.34 -20.66
CA CYS A 101 -6.89 0.07 -21.64
C CYS A 101 -5.55 -0.25 -20.98
N GLU A 102 -4.75 -1.13 -21.62
CA GLU A 102 -3.38 -1.48 -21.17
C GLU A 102 -2.47 -0.25 -21.05
N GLU A 103 -2.61 0.70 -21.97
CA GLU A 103 -1.89 1.99 -21.93
C GLU A 103 -2.26 2.83 -20.69
N GLY A 104 -3.52 2.78 -20.25
CA GLY A 104 -3.96 3.39 -19.00
C GLY A 104 -3.32 2.77 -17.74
N SER A 105 -2.90 1.52 -17.80
CA SER A 105 -2.28 0.82 -16.66
C SER A 105 -0.88 1.35 -16.33
N ALA A 106 -0.06 1.68 -17.31
CA ALA A 106 1.28 2.25 -17.08
C ALA A 106 1.18 3.65 -16.44
N ALA A 107 0.33 4.52 -17.00
CA ALA A 107 0.11 5.88 -16.47
C ALA A 107 -0.51 5.85 -15.06
N ALA A 108 -1.38 4.88 -14.79
CA ALA A 108 -1.97 4.70 -13.48
C ALA A 108 -0.93 4.27 -12.42
N VAL A 109 -0.02 3.36 -12.78
CA VAL A 109 1.09 2.97 -11.90
C VAL A 109 2.05 4.14 -11.69
N GLU A 110 2.33 4.93 -12.72
CA GLU A 110 3.14 6.15 -12.60
C GLU A 110 2.46 7.17 -11.66
N ALA A 111 1.14 7.35 -11.75
CA ALA A 111 0.41 8.21 -10.84
C ALA A 111 0.52 7.75 -9.38
N LEU A 112 0.44 6.43 -9.11
CA LEU A 112 0.68 5.89 -7.76
C LEU A 112 2.10 6.18 -7.27
N ALA A 113 3.09 6.11 -8.14
CA ALA A 113 4.47 6.46 -7.82
C ALA A 113 4.63 7.95 -7.49
N LEU A 114 3.89 8.82 -8.18
CA LEU A 114 3.84 10.26 -7.93
C LEU A 114 3.03 10.67 -6.69
N GLY A 115 2.42 9.70 -5.98
CA GLY A 115 1.72 9.95 -4.72
C GLY A 115 0.19 9.86 -4.80
N ALA A 116 -0.41 9.37 -5.89
CA ALA A 116 -1.81 9.02 -5.88
C ALA A 116 -2.10 7.92 -4.85
N SER A 117 -3.21 8.07 -4.14
CA SER A 117 -3.59 7.16 -3.05
C SER A 117 -4.13 5.84 -3.57
N ASP A 118 -4.88 5.85 -4.67
CA ASP A 118 -5.50 4.65 -5.26
C ASP A 118 -5.87 4.86 -6.73
N ILE A 119 -6.23 3.75 -7.41
CA ILE A 119 -6.75 3.74 -8.78
C ILE A 119 -8.18 3.20 -8.76
N LEU A 120 -9.08 3.91 -9.41
CA LEU A 120 -10.48 3.55 -9.60
C LEU A 120 -10.75 3.33 -11.09
N SER A 121 -11.36 2.22 -11.45
CA SER A 121 -11.79 2.02 -12.83
C SER A 121 -12.93 2.98 -13.17
N LYS A 122 -12.86 3.63 -14.33
CA LYS A 122 -14.00 4.39 -14.85
C LYS A 122 -15.16 3.44 -15.16
N PRO A 123 -16.41 3.91 -15.05
CA PRO A 123 -17.55 3.15 -15.56
C PRO A 123 -17.35 2.93 -17.05
N GLY A 124 -17.21 1.67 -17.47
CA GLY A 124 -17.00 1.32 -18.89
C GLY A 124 -18.24 1.62 -19.73
N SER A 125 -18.04 1.93 -21.01
CA SER A 125 -19.06 2.28 -22.01
C SER A 125 -20.10 1.18 -22.34
N GLY A 126 -20.38 0.26 -21.42
CA GLY A 126 -21.36 -0.82 -21.58
C GLY A 126 -21.86 -1.43 -20.28
N SER A 127 -21.35 -1.04 -19.14
CA SER A 127 -21.81 -1.58 -17.85
C SER A 127 -21.63 -0.55 -16.72
N PHE A 128 -22.53 0.43 -16.67
CA PHE A 128 -22.94 0.98 -15.39
C PHE A 128 -23.73 -0.13 -14.66
N GLY A 129 -23.07 -1.26 -14.39
CA GLY A 129 -23.69 -2.37 -13.67
C GLY A 129 -24.09 -1.89 -12.29
N GLU A 130 -25.15 -2.45 -11.74
CA GLU A 130 -25.67 -2.19 -10.40
C GLU A 130 -24.60 -2.23 -9.29
N GLN A 131 -23.46 -2.84 -9.55
CA GLN A 131 -22.35 -3.02 -8.60
C GLN A 131 -21.33 -1.85 -8.59
N PHE A 132 -21.27 -1.00 -9.62
CA PHE A 132 -20.27 0.07 -9.68
C PHE A 132 -20.41 1.12 -8.57
N PRO A 133 -21.61 1.63 -8.23
CA PRO A 133 -21.76 2.58 -7.15
C PRO A 133 -21.25 2.03 -5.82
N GLN A 134 -21.61 0.79 -5.48
CA GLN A 134 -21.17 0.16 -4.25
C GLN A 134 -19.65 -0.07 -4.24
N ALA A 135 -19.08 -0.54 -5.33
CA ALA A 135 -17.63 -0.77 -5.45
C ALA A 135 -16.83 0.54 -5.31
N LEU A 136 -17.35 1.64 -5.88
CA LEU A 136 -16.74 2.97 -5.72
C LEU A 136 -16.75 3.42 -4.26
N ILE A 137 -17.92 3.40 -3.63
CA ILE A 137 -18.08 3.81 -2.23
C ILE A 137 -17.25 2.92 -1.29
N ASP A 138 -17.29 1.60 -1.46
CA ASP A 138 -16.48 0.67 -0.66
C ASP A 138 -14.98 0.98 -0.78
N ARG A 139 -14.52 1.33 -1.98
CA ARG A 139 -13.11 1.65 -2.21
C ARG A 139 -12.73 3.00 -1.62
N LEU A 140 -13.59 4.00 -1.72
CA LEU A 140 -13.38 5.30 -1.08
C LEU A 140 -13.46 5.23 0.44
N ASN A 141 -14.42 4.49 0.98
CA ASN A 141 -14.50 4.24 2.43
C ASN A 141 -13.21 3.66 2.98
N ARG A 142 -12.56 2.80 2.23
CA ARG A 142 -11.25 2.23 2.61
C ARG A 142 -10.15 3.28 2.74
N LEU A 143 -10.20 4.34 1.96
CA LEU A 143 -9.23 5.45 2.06
C LEU A 143 -9.46 6.30 3.31
N PHE A 144 -10.70 6.36 3.81
CA PHE A 144 -11.12 7.22 4.92
C PHE A 144 -11.55 6.46 6.18
N ASP A 145 -11.42 5.11 6.20
CA ASP A 145 -11.77 4.31 7.38
C ASP A 145 -10.79 4.62 8.52
N GLU A 146 -11.15 5.64 9.30
CA GLU A 146 -10.57 5.87 10.60
C GLU A 146 -11.05 4.74 11.54
N ARG A 147 -10.35 3.62 11.56
CA ARG A 147 -10.55 2.69 12.66
C ARG A 147 -10.18 3.41 13.95
N PRO A 148 -10.98 3.25 15.05
CA PRO A 148 -10.66 3.89 16.29
C PRO A 148 -9.20 3.61 16.62
N ALA A 149 -8.47 4.67 16.90
CA ALA A 149 -7.09 4.59 17.37
C ALA A 149 -7.04 3.47 18.42
N VAL A 150 -6.23 2.45 18.16
CA VAL A 150 -5.82 1.53 19.23
C VAL A 150 -5.32 2.46 20.33
N PRO A 151 -5.84 2.37 21.58
CA PRO A 151 -5.45 3.29 22.65
C PRO A 151 -3.94 3.42 22.60
N SER A 152 -3.47 4.66 22.59
CA SER A 152 -2.06 5.03 22.65
C SER A 152 -1.43 4.26 23.83
N MET A 153 -1.06 3.03 23.61
CA MET A 153 -0.09 2.36 24.44
C MET A 153 1.21 3.13 24.21
N GLN A 154 1.55 3.91 25.22
CA GLN A 154 2.80 4.63 25.35
C GLN A 154 3.91 3.85 24.66
N ARG A 155 4.68 4.55 23.84
CA ARG A 155 5.91 4.08 23.18
C ARG A 155 6.75 3.24 24.16
N HIS A 156 6.39 2.01 24.36
CA HIS A 156 7.33 1.02 24.80
C HIS A 156 8.05 0.55 23.53
N VAL A 157 9.08 1.31 23.17
CA VAL A 157 10.23 0.74 22.49
C VAL A 157 10.76 -0.31 23.49
N THR A 158 10.18 -1.49 23.50
CA THR A 158 10.87 -2.66 24.00
C THR A 158 11.94 -2.92 22.97
N SER A 159 13.06 -2.21 23.14
CA SER A 159 14.30 -2.62 22.50
C SER A 159 14.49 -4.09 22.90
N PRO A 160 14.45 -5.05 21.97
CA PRO A 160 15.03 -6.34 22.26
C PRO A 160 16.47 -6.03 22.67
N SER A 161 16.89 -6.56 23.81
CA SER A 161 18.23 -6.33 24.35
C SER A 161 19.28 -6.42 23.24
N PRO A 162 20.24 -5.49 23.19
CA PRO A 162 21.28 -5.47 22.14
C PRO A 162 22.21 -6.70 22.15
N ASP A 163 22.03 -7.61 23.08
CA ASP A 163 22.96 -8.72 23.37
C ASP A 163 22.64 -10.08 22.73
N ASN A 164 21.55 -10.23 21.99
CA ASN A 164 21.42 -11.38 21.10
C ASN A 164 22.11 -11.03 19.78
N ALA A 165 23.26 -11.63 19.53
CA ALA A 165 23.92 -11.64 18.23
C ALA A 165 22.88 -12.11 17.18
N SER A 166 22.20 -11.16 16.55
CA SER A 166 21.20 -11.48 15.53
C SER A 166 21.92 -12.18 14.40
N ALA A 167 21.32 -13.27 13.93
CA ALA A 167 21.83 -13.94 12.74
C ALA A 167 22.02 -12.92 11.61
N PRO A 168 22.99 -13.11 10.70
CA PRO A 168 23.17 -12.24 9.56
C PRO A 168 21.87 -12.15 8.75
N LEU A 169 21.58 -10.96 8.25
CA LEU A 169 20.46 -10.76 7.32
C LEU A 169 20.62 -11.69 6.12
N ALA A 170 19.58 -12.43 5.79
CA ALA A 170 19.58 -13.39 4.69
C ALA A 170 18.51 -13.10 3.61
N CYS A 171 17.40 -12.43 4.00
CA CYS A 171 16.34 -12.05 3.09
C CYS A 171 15.51 -10.91 3.66
N ILE A 172 15.03 -10.01 2.79
CA ILE A 172 14.07 -8.96 3.13
C ILE A 172 12.75 -9.27 2.44
N GLY A 173 11.64 -9.24 3.17
CA GLY A 173 10.30 -9.27 2.62
C GLY A 173 9.60 -7.93 2.80
N ILE A 174 8.92 -7.44 1.78
CA ILE A 174 8.20 -6.18 1.81
C ILE A 174 6.74 -6.43 1.47
N GLY A 175 5.83 -6.03 2.35
CA GLY A 175 4.39 -6.05 2.12
C GLY A 175 3.83 -4.64 1.99
N ALA A 176 3.04 -4.38 0.95
CA ALA A 176 2.48 -3.07 0.67
C ALA A 176 1.10 -3.16 -0.03
N SER A 177 0.29 -2.10 0.09
CA SER A 177 -1.03 -2.01 -0.57
C SER A 177 -1.33 -0.55 -0.99
N THR A 178 -2.42 0.03 -0.56
CA THR A 178 -2.83 1.42 -0.85
C THR A 178 -1.76 2.42 -0.41
N GLY A 179 -1.30 3.27 -1.33
CA GLY A 179 -0.17 4.19 -1.11
C GLY A 179 1.21 3.51 -1.16
N GLY A 180 1.26 2.18 -1.31
CA GLY A 180 2.49 1.39 -1.24
C GLY A 180 3.52 1.72 -2.31
N ILE A 181 3.10 2.02 -3.53
CA ILE A 181 4.05 2.31 -4.63
C ILE A 181 4.84 3.59 -4.37
N HIS A 182 4.19 4.62 -3.84
CA HIS A 182 4.87 5.84 -3.42
C HIS A 182 5.82 5.59 -2.25
N ALA A 183 5.36 4.85 -1.24
CA ALA A 183 6.20 4.47 -0.09
C ALA A 183 7.41 3.63 -0.50
N LEU A 184 7.27 2.74 -1.49
CA LEU A 184 8.38 1.98 -2.06
C LEU A 184 9.41 2.89 -2.76
N GLY A 185 8.97 3.94 -3.45
CA GLY A 185 9.86 4.95 -4.02
C GLY A 185 10.75 5.57 -2.95
N GLN A 186 10.16 6.07 -1.86
CA GLN A 186 10.88 6.63 -0.71
C GLN A 186 11.79 5.59 -0.02
N LEU A 187 11.32 4.35 0.11
CA LEU A 187 12.07 3.26 0.71
C LEU A 187 13.39 2.98 -0.03
N PHE A 188 13.33 2.93 -1.35
CA PHE A 188 14.50 2.64 -2.19
C PHE A 188 15.37 3.87 -2.46
N GLU A 189 14.82 5.09 -2.43
CA GLU A 189 15.60 6.34 -2.52
C GLU A 189 16.66 6.43 -1.41
N GLY A 190 16.34 5.95 -0.21
CA GLY A 190 17.26 5.90 0.92
C GLY A 190 18.36 4.85 0.83
N LEU A 191 18.37 3.98 -0.19
CA LEU A 191 19.33 2.89 -0.30
C LEU A 191 20.68 3.37 -0.82
N ALA A 192 21.66 3.46 0.07
CA ALA A 192 22.99 4.00 -0.24
C ALA A 192 24.00 2.99 -0.79
N ALA A 193 23.74 1.67 -0.66
CA ALA A 193 24.68 0.61 -1.03
C ALA A 193 23.91 -0.69 -1.36
N PRO A 194 24.57 -1.64 -2.07
CA PRO A 194 24.03 -2.99 -2.25
C PRO A 194 23.65 -3.62 -0.91
N LEU A 195 22.56 -4.40 -0.92
CA LEU A 195 22.04 -5.07 0.28
C LEU A 195 22.78 -6.38 0.59
N GLY A 196 23.31 -7.02 -0.45
CA GLY A 196 23.93 -8.34 -0.37
C GLY A 196 22.96 -9.50 -0.15
N VAL A 197 21.65 -9.22 -0.09
CA VAL A 197 20.58 -10.20 0.13
C VAL A 197 19.44 -10.03 -0.88
N PRO A 198 18.62 -11.08 -1.14
CA PRO A 198 17.43 -10.97 -1.97
C PRO A 198 16.32 -10.18 -1.24
N VAL A 199 15.46 -9.54 -2.05
CA VAL A 199 14.26 -8.83 -1.60
C VAL A 199 13.04 -9.49 -2.25
N LEU A 200 12.05 -9.87 -1.45
CA LEU A 200 10.74 -10.31 -1.91
C LEU A 200 9.74 -9.19 -1.69
N LEU A 201 8.90 -8.92 -2.69
CA LEU A 201 7.96 -7.82 -2.63
C LEU A 201 6.55 -8.28 -3.02
N THR A 202 5.62 -8.11 -2.11
CA THR A 202 4.19 -8.26 -2.37
C THR A 202 3.51 -6.90 -2.29
N GLN A 203 3.04 -6.41 -3.43
CA GLN A 203 2.16 -5.24 -3.55
C GLN A 203 0.78 -5.73 -3.99
N HIS A 204 -0.26 -5.36 -3.25
CA HIS A 204 -1.64 -5.69 -3.64
C HIS A 204 -2.03 -4.92 -4.91
N LEU A 205 -1.84 -5.55 -6.05
CA LEU A 205 -2.21 -5.05 -7.38
C LEU A 205 -2.79 -6.17 -8.23
N PRO A 206 -3.76 -5.88 -9.12
CA PRO A 206 -4.21 -6.85 -10.12
C PRO A 206 -3.09 -7.27 -11.07
N ALA A 207 -3.19 -8.47 -11.62
CA ALA A 207 -2.16 -9.04 -12.53
C ALA A 207 -1.86 -8.15 -13.74
N SER A 208 -2.87 -7.44 -14.28
CA SER A 208 -2.70 -6.51 -15.40
C SER A 208 -1.73 -5.35 -15.11
N PHE A 209 -1.48 -5.03 -13.84
CA PHE A 209 -0.57 -3.95 -13.44
C PHE A 209 0.84 -4.44 -13.11
N THR A 210 1.04 -5.75 -12.91
CA THR A 210 2.30 -6.30 -12.37
C THR A 210 3.53 -5.92 -13.20
N VAL A 211 3.43 -6.04 -14.54
CA VAL A 211 4.56 -5.74 -15.44
C VAL A 211 4.92 -4.25 -15.39
N TYR A 212 3.93 -3.37 -15.45
CA TYR A 212 4.13 -1.92 -15.36
C TYR A 212 4.69 -1.51 -14.00
N PHE A 213 4.21 -2.15 -12.92
CA PHE A 213 4.74 -1.93 -11.58
C PHE A 213 6.21 -2.35 -11.46
N ALA A 214 6.59 -3.53 -11.97
CA ALA A 214 7.97 -3.98 -11.96
C ALA A 214 8.89 -3.04 -12.77
N GLN A 215 8.42 -2.54 -13.92
CA GLN A 215 9.15 -1.55 -14.72
C GLN A 215 9.30 -0.21 -13.98
N GLN A 216 8.24 0.26 -13.33
CA GLN A 216 8.28 1.49 -12.54
C GLN A 216 9.23 1.35 -11.34
N LEU A 217 9.17 0.21 -10.63
CA LEU A 217 10.06 -0.08 -9.51
C LEU A 217 11.52 -0.13 -9.94
N ALA A 218 11.83 -0.69 -11.12
CA ALA A 218 13.18 -0.72 -11.68
C ALA A 218 13.76 0.68 -11.95
N ARG A 219 12.92 1.70 -12.09
CA ARG A 219 13.35 3.12 -12.20
C ARG A 219 13.61 3.77 -10.84
N MET A 220 13.08 3.20 -9.75
CA MET A 220 13.16 3.75 -8.39
C MET A 220 14.33 3.17 -7.59
N THR A 221 14.97 2.09 -8.05
CA THR A 221 16.03 1.41 -7.32
C THR A 221 17.20 1.04 -8.23
N SER A 222 18.38 0.95 -7.67
CA SER A 222 19.57 0.40 -8.34
C SER A 222 19.62 -1.14 -8.31
N LEU A 223 18.72 -1.79 -7.56
CA LEU A 223 18.64 -3.25 -7.50
C LEU A 223 18.05 -3.81 -8.80
N ARG A 224 18.38 -5.06 -9.10
CA ARG A 224 17.70 -5.77 -10.19
C ARG A 224 16.24 -6.04 -9.80
N VAL A 225 15.30 -5.77 -10.69
CA VAL A 225 13.88 -6.04 -10.46
C VAL A 225 13.37 -7.04 -11.49
N LYS A 226 12.62 -8.05 -11.04
CA LYS A 226 11.88 -8.96 -11.91
C LYS A 226 10.56 -9.39 -11.27
N VAL A 227 9.58 -9.72 -12.09
CA VAL A 227 8.40 -10.47 -11.64
C VAL A 227 8.85 -11.88 -11.27
N ALA A 228 8.43 -12.37 -10.12
CA ALA A 228 8.81 -13.68 -9.62
C ALA A 228 8.18 -14.81 -10.46
N GLU A 229 8.95 -15.86 -10.69
CA GLU A 229 8.53 -17.06 -11.40
C GLU A 229 8.84 -18.31 -10.55
N THR A 230 8.00 -19.33 -10.66
CA THR A 230 8.29 -20.62 -10.00
C THR A 230 9.61 -21.19 -10.52
N GLY A 231 10.50 -21.52 -9.61
CA GLY A 231 11.85 -22.03 -9.94
C GLY A 231 12.94 -20.97 -9.85
N ASP A 232 12.63 -19.70 -9.68
CA ASP A 232 13.64 -18.66 -9.47
C ASP A 232 14.48 -18.95 -8.23
N LEU A 233 15.77 -19.12 -8.42
CA LEU A 233 16.73 -19.20 -7.33
C LEU A 233 17.06 -17.80 -6.86
N LEU A 234 16.83 -17.51 -5.57
CA LEU A 234 17.06 -16.19 -5.02
C LEU A 234 18.53 -15.75 -5.19
N GLN A 235 18.71 -14.53 -5.68
CA GLN A 235 20.00 -13.88 -5.89
C GLN A 235 20.09 -12.63 -5.02
N PRO A 236 21.28 -12.30 -4.46
CA PRO A 236 21.50 -11.02 -3.80
C PRO A 236 21.14 -9.83 -4.70
N ASP A 237 20.77 -8.72 -4.08
CA ASP A 237 20.48 -7.44 -4.75
C ASP A 237 19.44 -7.55 -5.88
N THR A 238 18.50 -8.48 -5.73
CA THR A 238 17.41 -8.70 -6.66
C THR A 238 16.06 -8.62 -5.95
N VAL A 239 15.17 -7.78 -6.48
CA VAL A 239 13.78 -7.65 -6.02
C VAL A 239 12.90 -8.57 -6.84
N TYR A 240 12.27 -9.52 -6.19
CA TYR A 240 11.29 -10.45 -6.77
C TYR A 240 9.88 -9.94 -6.44
N VAL A 241 9.19 -9.42 -7.45
CA VAL A 241 7.85 -8.86 -7.33
C VAL A 241 6.82 -9.97 -7.47
N ALA A 242 5.90 -10.09 -6.53
CA ALA A 242 4.79 -11.04 -6.63
C ALA A 242 3.91 -10.71 -7.85
N PRO A 243 3.56 -11.69 -8.70
CA PRO A 243 2.55 -11.49 -9.73
C PRO A 243 1.18 -11.23 -9.08
N GLY A 244 0.30 -10.51 -9.80
CA GLY A 244 -1.01 -10.11 -9.24
C GLY A 244 -2.02 -11.25 -9.12
N ASP A 245 -1.70 -12.44 -9.57
CA ASP A 245 -2.53 -13.65 -9.58
C ASP A 245 -1.94 -14.84 -8.81
N ALA A 246 -0.78 -14.64 -8.13
CA ALA A 246 -0.19 -15.68 -7.28
C ALA A 246 0.61 -15.09 -6.10
N ASN A 247 0.67 -15.84 -5.00
CA ASN A 247 1.51 -15.54 -3.84
C ASN A 247 2.94 -16.01 -4.07
N ILE A 248 3.92 -15.25 -3.64
CA ILE A 248 5.28 -15.77 -3.46
C ILE A 248 5.31 -16.63 -2.21
N GLN A 249 5.81 -17.84 -2.36
CA GLN A 249 6.27 -18.72 -1.30
C GLN A 249 7.70 -19.17 -1.60
N LEU A 250 8.42 -19.63 -0.59
CA LEU A 250 9.76 -20.15 -0.74
C LEU A 250 9.84 -21.62 -0.41
N ARG A 251 10.71 -22.32 -1.10
CA ARG A 251 11.13 -23.68 -0.73
C ARG A 251 12.64 -23.85 -0.93
N ARG A 252 13.22 -24.88 -0.35
CA ARG A 252 14.59 -25.25 -0.64
C ARG A 252 14.66 -26.09 -1.92
N SER A 253 15.57 -25.75 -2.79
CA SER A 253 15.93 -26.56 -3.95
C SER A 253 16.67 -27.84 -3.51
N LEU A 254 16.88 -28.77 -4.42
CA LEU A 254 17.68 -29.99 -4.17
C LEU A 254 19.10 -29.70 -3.68
N HIS A 255 19.65 -28.53 -4.02
CA HIS A 255 20.97 -28.07 -3.58
C HIS A 255 20.92 -27.16 -2.34
N GLY A 256 19.79 -27.13 -1.62
CA GLY A 256 19.62 -26.35 -0.39
C GLY A 256 19.41 -24.84 -0.57
N ARG A 257 19.44 -24.31 -1.81
CA ARG A 257 19.22 -22.89 -2.08
C ARG A 257 17.72 -22.54 -1.99
N ALA A 258 17.44 -21.33 -1.53
CA ALA A 258 16.08 -20.80 -1.51
C ALA A 258 15.57 -20.53 -2.94
N MET A 259 14.35 -20.98 -3.23
CA MET A 259 13.73 -20.93 -4.55
C MET A 259 12.28 -20.50 -4.44
N VAL A 260 11.82 -19.68 -5.38
CA VAL A 260 10.42 -19.23 -5.45
C VAL A 260 9.49 -20.38 -5.87
N LEU A 261 8.35 -20.46 -5.21
CA LEU A 261 7.18 -21.21 -5.58
C LEU A 261 5.99 -20.26 -5.65
N LEU A 262 5.31 -20.18 -6.78
CA LEU A 262 4.09 -19.40 -6.91
C LEU A 262 2.88 -20.24 -6.54
N ASN A 263 2.00 -19.70 -5.68
CA ASN A 263 0.74 -20.32 -5.28
C ASN A 263 -0.44 -19.42 -5.64
N PRO A 264 -1.36 -19.85 -6.53
CA PRO A 264 -2.51 -19.06 -6.99
C PRO A 264 -3.68 -19.04 -6.00
N GLU A 265 -3.58 -19.69 -4.85
CA GLU A 265 -4.67 -19.74 -3.86
C GLU A 265 -4.78 -18.41 -3.10
N ARG A 266 -6.01 -17.93 -2.91
CA ARG A 266 -6.26 -16.74 -2.09
C ARG A 266 -5.92 -17.01 -0.63
N THR A 267 -5.37 -16.01 0.04
CA THR A 267 -5.13 -16.08 1.49
C THR A 267 -6.44 -16.11 2.29
N ALA A 268 -6.35 -16.44 3.57
CA ALA A 268 -7.50 -16.36 4.48
C ALA A 268 -8.06 -14.93 4.60
N SER A 269 -7.24 -13.90 4.36
CA SER A 269 -7.66 -12.49 4.26
C SER A 269 -8.35 -12.13 2.94
N GLY A 270 -8.40 -13.07 1.97
CA GLY A 270 -8.98 -12.87 0.65
C GLY A 270 -8.04 -12.19 -0.36
N ASN A 271 -6.82 -11.81 0.05
CA ASN A 271 -5.84 -11.16 -0.81
C ASN A 271 -5.18 -12.16 -1.78
N LEU A 272 -4.91 -11.68 -2.98
CA LEU A 272 -4.06 -12.33 -3.96
C LEU A 272 -3.43 -11.23 -4.86
N PRO A 273 -2.10 -11.04 -4.80
CA PRO A 273 -1.13 -11.73 -3.94
C PRO A 273 -1.28 -11.34 -2.47
N GLY A 274 -0.83 -12.18 -1.54
CA GLY A 274 -0.84 -11.96 -0.10
C GLY A 274 0.56 -11.87 0.50
N VAL A 275 0.70 -11.08 1.56
CA VAL A 275 1.96 -10.88 2.31
C VAL A 275 2.19 -12.03 3.29
N ASP A 276 1.15 -12.53 3.95
CA ASP A 276 1.25 -13.58 4.95
C ASP A 276 1.97 -14.84 4.45
N PRO A 277 1.65 -15.42 3.26
CA PRO A 277 2.34 -16.61 2.75
C PRO A 277 3.81 -16.37 2.45
N MET A 278 4.16 -15.17 1.96
CA MET A 278 5.54 -14.77 1.70
C MET A 278 6.33 -14.74 3.01
N PHE A 279 5.83 -14.05 4.03
CA PHE A 279 6.50 -13.93 5.33
C PHE A 279 6.62 -15.28 6.04
N ALA A 280 5.56 -16.10 6.05
CA ALA A 280 5.59 -17.44 6.65
C ALA A 280 6.69 -18.32 6.03
N SER A 281 6.76 -18.36 4.69
CA SER A 281 7.80 -19.13 4.01
C SER A 281 9.21 -18.57 4.19
N MET A 282 9.36 -17.25 4.36
CA MET A 282 10.64 -16.63 4.73
C MET A 282 11.09 -17.06 6.13
N ALA A 283 10.17 -17.11 7.10
CA ALA A 283 10.44 -17.59 8.44
C ALA A 283 10.98 -19.03 8.43
N ASP A 284 10.32 -19.90 7.67
CA ASP A 284 10.72 -21.32 7.53
C ASP A 284 12.11 -21.49 6.89
N ILE A 285 12.43 -20.67 5.88
CA ILE A 285 13.68 -20.81 5.10
C ILE A 285 14.86 -20.12 5.77
N PHE A 286 14.68 -18.91 6.33
CA PHE A 286 15.75 -18.06 6.78
C PHE A 286 15.80 -17.87 8.30
N GLY A 287 14.75 -18.27 9.03
CA GLY A 287 14.72 -18.14 10.48
C GLY A 287 15.04 -16.73 10.96
N ALA A 288 16.00 -16.61 11.85
CA ALA A 288 16.45 -15.33 12.41
C ALA A 288 17.08 -14.37 11.37
N GLY A 289 17.46 -14.86 10.19
CA GLY A 289 17.96 -14.05 9.08
C GLY A 289 16.85 -13.39 8.24
N ALA A 290 15.56 -13.61 8.55
CA ALA A 290 14.45 -12.99 7.85
C ALA A 290 14.14 -11.61 8.45
N ALA A 291 13.99 -10.59 7.57
CA ALA A 291 13.49 -9.27 7.93
C ALA A 291 12.23 -8.94 7.13
N GLY A 292 11.16 -8.51 7.80
CA GLY A 292 9.94 -8.06 7.17
C GLY A 292 9.76 -6.54 7.28
N ILE A 293 9.34 -5.91 6.19
CA ILE A 293 8.92 -4.50 6.14
C ILE A 293 7.44 -4.47 5.79
N VAL A 294 6.64 -3.78 6.60
CA VAL A 294 5.21 -3.59 6.34
C VAL A 294 4.95 -2.11 6.09
N LEU A 295 4.62 -1.78 4.84
CA LEU A 295 4.31 -0.43 4.40
C LEU A 295 2.81 -0.16 4.45
N THR A 296 2.46 1.11 4.16
CA THR A 296 1.09 1.58 4.05
C THR A 296 0.22 0.62 3.26
N GLY A 297 -0.97 0.39 3.74
CA GLY A 297 -1.92 -0.51 3.12
C GLY A 297 -3.11 -0.77 4.01
N MET A 298 -4.18 -1.18 3.37
CA MET A 298 -5.42 -1.49 4.06
C MET A 298 -5.42 -2.92 4.60
N GLY A 299 -6.16 -3.12 5.69
CA GLY A 299 -6.39 -4.44 6.25
C GLY A 299 -5.32 -4.89 7.23
N ARG A 300 -5.05 -6.19 7.25
CA ARG A 300 -4.23 -6.84 8.27
C ARG A 300 -3.26 -7.87 7.67
N ASP A 301 -3.19 -7.94 6.35
CA ASP A 301 -2.32 -8.88 5.66
C ASP A 301 -0.85 -8.59 6.01
N GLY A 302 -0.07 -9.63 6.17
CA GLY A 302 1.27 -9.57 6.70
C GLY A 302 1.36 -9.71 8.23
N THR A 303 0.23 -9.60 8.99
CA THR A 303 0.28 -9.71 10.46
C THR A 303 0.49 -11.15 10.92
N SER A 304 -0.11 -12.14 10.25
CA SER A 304 0.10 -13.55 10.58
C SER A 304 1.53 -13.98 10.23
N GLY A 305 1.98 -13.71 9.03
CA GLY A 305 3.35 -14.03 8.61
C GLY A 305 4.42 -13.25 9.38
N ALA A 306 4.11 -12.03 9.85
CA ALA A 306 5.00 -11.30 10.76
C ALA A 306 5.20 -12.02 12.11
N ARG A 307 4.15 -12.68 12.64
CA ARG A 307 4.31 -13.55 13.83
C ARG A 307 5.25 -14.71 13.56
N ASP A 308 5.15 -15.33 12.39
CA ASP A 308 6.02 -16.45 12.02
C ASP A 308 7.48 -15.99 11.93
N ILE A 309 7.76 -14.81 11.30
CA ILE A 309 9.10 -14.22 11.24
C ILE A 309 9.64 -13.96 12.65
N VAL A 310 8.86 -13.32 13.53
CA VAL A 310 9.29 -13.00 14.90
C VAL A 310 9.49 -14.28 15.73
N ALA A 311 8.60 -15.27 15.60
CA ALA A 311 8.74 -16.57 16.27
C ALA A 311 9.98 -17.34 15.82
N ALA A 312 10.40 -17.19 14.57
CA ALA A 312 11.63 -17.77 14.02
C ALA A 312 12.91 -16.97 14.38
N GLY A 313 12.77 -15.91 15.19
CA GLY A 313 13.89 -15.05 15.62
C GLY A 313 14.24 -13.92 14.67
N GLY A 314 13.51 -13.76 13.58
CA GLY A 314 13.59 -12.62 12.67
C GLY A 314 12.91 -11.37 13.24
N TRP A 315 12.73 -10.34 12.44
CA TRP A 315 12.24 -9.06 12.92
C TRP A 315 11.46 -8.27 11.87
N ILE A 316 10.58 -7.37 12.35
CA ILE A 316 9.65 -6.59 11.54
C ILE A 316 9.88 -5.09 11.77
N VAL A 317 9.87 -4.33 10.68
CA VAL A 317 9.76 -2.86 10.68
C VAL A 317 8.43 -2.47 10.04
N ALA A 318 7.74 -1.50 10.63
CA ALA A 318 6.49 -0.98 10.10
C ALA A 318 6.62 0.49 9.74
N GLN A 319 5.90 0.90 8.70
CA GLN A 319 5.73 2.32 8.37
C GLN A 319 4.95 3.01 9.49
N ASP A 320 5.31 4.24 9.81
CA ASP A 320 4.59 5.05 10.79
C ASP A 320 3.24 5.56 10.25
N GLU A 321 2.40 6.00 11.15
CA GLU A 321 1.06 6.50 10.82
C GLU A 321 1.13 7.79 10.00
N ALA A 322 2.05 8.70 10.35
CA ALA A 322 2.15 10.03 9.77
C ALA A 322 2.49 10.02 8.27
N SER A 323 3.34 9.06 7.83
CA SER A 323 3.71 8.89 6.42
C SER A 323 2.81 7.91 5.66
N SER A 324 1.90 7.21 6.33
CA SER A 324 1.01 6.21 5.71
C SER A 324 -0.21 6.87 5.07
N VAL A 325 -0.53 6.48 3.84
CA VAL A 325 -1.83 6.83 3.21
C VAL A 325 -2.99 6.12 3.94
N VAL A 326 -2.78 4.84 4.28
CA VAL A 326 -3.68 4.02 5.12
C VAL A 326 -2.84 3.22 6.11
N TRP A 327 -3.01 3.47 7.39
CA TRP A 327 -2.23 2.79 8.44
C TRP A 327 -2.88 1.47 8.92
N GLY A 328 -3.46 0.70 7.99
CA GLY A 328 -4.13 -0.57 8.28
C GLY A 328 -3.15 -1.72 8.49
N MET A 329 -2.40 -2.10 7.47
CA MET A 329 -1.39 -3.16 7.54
C MET A 329 -0.28 -2.84 8.56
N PRO A 330 0.40 -1.67 8.51
CA PRO A 330 1.42 -1.35 9.50
C PRO A 330 0.84 -1.21 10.90
N GLY A 331 -0.32 -0.56 11.07
CA GLY A 331 -0.99 -0.45 12.36
C GLY A 331 -1.36 -1.80 12.98
N SER A 332 -1.71 -2.79 12.15
CA SER A 332 -2.03 -4.14 12.61
C SER A 332 -0.81 -4.87 13.19
N VAL A 333 0.37 -4.79 12.55
CA VAL A 333 1.58 -5.41 13.07
C VAL A 333 2.12 -4.68 14.30
N VAL A 334 1.97 -3.35 14.34
CA VAL A 334 2.30 -2.52 15.53
C VAL A 334 1.39 -2.87 16.69
N GLY A 335 0.08 -2.90 16.47
CA GLY A 335 -0.91 -3.26 17.51
C GLY A 335 -0.77 -4.70 18.02
N ALA A 336 -0.19 -5.59 17.23
CA ALA A 336 0.14 -6.96 17.63
C ALA A 336 1.47 -7.07 18.40
N GLY A 337 2.24 -5.98 18.58
CA GLY A 337 3.51 -5.96 19.28
C GLY A 337 4.64 -6.68 18.54
N LEU A 338 4.59 -6.77 17.22
CA LEU A 338 5.52 -7.57 16.40
C LEU A 338 6.71 -6.76 15.86
N THR A 339 6.68 -5.43 15.99
CA THR A 339 7.65 -4.54 15.35
C THR A 339 8.83 -4.24 16.27
N CYS A 340 10.03 -4.23 15.71
CA CYS A 340 11.24 -3.73 16.38
C CYS A 340 11.48 -2.24 16.13
N ALA A 341 10.87 -1.67 15.07
CA ALA A 341 10.90 -0.25 14.77
C ALA A 341 9.64 0.18 14.01
N VAL A 342 9.25 1.45 14.20
CA VAL A 342 8.18 2.12 13.46
C VAL A 342 8.75 3.46 12.98
N MET A 343 8.78 3.69 11.67
CA MET A 343 9.47 4.83 11.07
C MET A 343 8.96 5.15 9.66
N GLU A 344 9.34 6.30 9.14
CA GLU A 344 9.08 6.67 7.74
C GLU A 344 9.85 5.78 6.75
N PRO A 345 9.36 5.57 5.52
CA PRO A 345 9.98 4.67 4.54
C PRO A 345 11.43 5.02 4.18
N LEU A 346 11.77 6.31 4.07
CA LEU A 346 13.09 6.79 3.63
C LEU A 346 14.25 6.23 4.48
N GLY A 347 14.03 6.00 5.77
CA GLY A 347 15.05 5.48 6.69
C GLY A 347 15.12 3.96 6.80
N MET A 348 14.07 3.23 6.36
CA MET A 348 13.88 1.81 6.67
C MET A 348 14.96 0.90 6.09
N MET A 349 15.32 1.06 4.81
CA MET A 349 16.33 0.17 4.18
C MET A 349 17.68 0.30 4.83
N ASN A 350 18.09 1.52 5.19
CA ASN A 350 19.34 1.74 5.92
C ASN A 350 19.29 1.17 7.34
N PHE A 351 18.14 1.26 8.01
CA PHE A 351 17.94 0.64 9.31
C PHE A 351 18.07 -0.88 9.21
N VAL A 352 17.42 -1.50 8.23
CA VAL A 352 17.45 -2.95 7.96
C VAL A 352 18.89 -3.41 7.66
N ALA A 353 19.58 -2.72 6.76
CA ALA A 353 20.95 -3.04 6.37
C ALA A 353 21.96 -2.93 7.55
N ARG A 354 21.79 -1.93 8.42
CA ARG A 354 22.67 -1.75 9.60
C ARG A 354 22.40 -2.77 10.69
N ARG A 355 21.14 -3.12 10.92
CA ARG A 355 20.75 -4.09 11.96
C ARG A 355 21.13 -5.50 11.56
N GLY A 356 20.87 -5.88 10.32
CA GLY A 356 21.31 -7.14 9.80
C GLY A 356 22.74 -7.03 9.29
N LYS A 357 23.74 -7.13 10.17
CA LYS A 357 25.13 -7.21 9.71
C LYS A 357 25.23 -8.31 8.67
N VAL A 358 25.35 -7.92 7.41
CA VAL A 358 25.62 -8.86 6.33
C VAL A 358 26.97 -9.50 6.67
N ALA A 359 27.01 -10.83 6.76
CA ALA A 359 28.27 -11.52 6.92
C ALA A 359 29.13 -11.21 5.68
N ALA A 360 30.30 -10.64 5.92
CA ALA A 360 31.27 -10.33 4.89
C ALA A 360 31.78 -11.63 4.20
#